data_9da844391cb4456db47f5748f9046988
#
_entry.id   9da844391cb4456db47f5748f9046988
#
_cell.length_a   1.000
_cell.length_b   1.000
_cell.length_c   1.000
_cell.angle_alpha   90.00
_cell.angle_beta   90.00
_cell.angle_gamma   90.00
#
_symmetry.space_group_name_H-M   'P 1'
#
loop_
_entity.id
_entity.type
_entity.pdbx_description
1 polymer ?
#
loop_
_entity_poly.entity_id
_entity_poly.type
_entity_poly.pdbx_seq_one_letter_code
_entity_poly.pdbx_strand_id
1 'polypeptide(L)'
;GRPGACVTVTGPGVVHGLAGLADAQQNCWPMILIGGASETYRGGMGAFQEERQVLIASPFCKFAHGVESVARIPYYVEMATRHAIYGRPGACYLDMPDDIIQGKCDPDKVTAVDRVPEPPRMMAPQENVEAALNLLEKAKNPLVLVGKGMAWARAENEVRAFIDRTQIPFVRSPQGKGVVPDDHPLSVAAARTLALQQADVVFLMGARFNWIFHFGQAPRFAKDMKVIQLDIAPEEIHHNKHTEVALVGDGKAIMAQINQALAKRQWFYPKDTPWRTALSKKAADNAATIKPQIDDDRGPANYYRALKDIAAWMPKNTVLSAEGAGTMDIGLTMLNVNDARSCLNAGTYGTMGLGLGNAIAAAIVHPDRPIIHLSGDSAIGFSGMEMETLARYNLPVKIVVLNNGGIGPGMPEIPSNPMMNLKPNALIWGARYDKVMEAFGGFGAFVKEPKDIKKALDEAMKFKGPALVNIVLSQSSARKEQQFKWHA
;
A
#
# COMPACT_ATOMS: atom_id res chain seq x y z
N GLY A 1 -4.27 10.53 -4.45
CA GLY A 1 -3.79 11.76 -3.99
C GLY A 1 -4.81 12.85 -3.65
N ARG A 2 -6.06 12.52 -3.27
CA ARG A 2 -7.03 13.46 -2.68
C ARG A 2 -7.40 12.94 -1.29
N PRO A 3 -7.72 13.79 -0.31
CA PRO A 3 -8.21 13.35 0.98
C PRO A 3 -9.52 12.57 0.81
N GLY A 4 -9.63 11.45 1.51
CA GLY A 4 -10.88 10.74 1.70
C GLY A 4 -11.62 11.34 2.90
N ALA A 5 -12.95 11.37 2.86
CA ALA A 5 -13.78 11.73 4.01
C ALA A 5 -14.61 10.52 4.43
N CYS A 6 -14.65 10.27 5.73
CA CYS A 6 -15.48 9.24 6.35
C CYS A 6 -16.35 9.92 7.42
N VAL A 7 -17.65 9.67 7.38
CA VAL A 7 -18.60 10.22 8.37
C VAL A 7 -19.16 9.05 9.18
N THR A 8 -19.14 9.17 10.50
CA THR A 8 -19.66 8.14 11.40
C THR A 8 -20.61 8.75 12.44
N VAL A 9 -21.47 7.92 13.00
CA VAL A 9 -22.22 8.29 14.21
C VAL A 9 -21.27 8.45 15.40
N THR A 10 -21.77 9.08 16.46
CA THR A 10 -21.06 9.27 17.72
C THR A 10 -20.66 7.95 18.41
N GLY A 11 -19.75 8.01 19.35
CA GLY A 11 -19.34 6.91 20.22
C GLY A 11 -18.84 5.68 19.45
N PRO A 12 -19.59 4.57 19.42
CA PRO A 12 -19.17 3.34 18.76
C PRO A 12 -18.77 3.52 17.30
N GLY A 13 -19.45 4.41 16.56
CA GLY A 13 -19.11 4.68 15.16
C GLY A 13 -17.71 5.29 15.00
N VAL A 14 -17.37 6.26 15.84
CA VAL A 14 -16.02 6.85 15.87
C VAL A 14 -14.98 5.82 16.28
N VAL A 15 -15.26 5.04 17.34
CA VAL A 15 -14.36 3.98 17.83
C VAL A 15 -14.05 2.96 16.73
N HIS A 16 -15.05 2.53 15.94
CA HIS A 16 -14.81 1.67 14.78
C HIS A 16 -13.99 2.37 13.69
N GLY A 17 -14.13 3.68 13.51
CA GLY A 17 -13.34 4.47 12.56
C GLY A 17 -11.87 4.64 12.91
N LEU A 18 -11.50 4.46 14.21
CA LEU A 18 -10.12 4.67 14.67
C LEU A 18 -9.10 3.74 14.01
N ALA A 19 -9.45 2.51 13.69
CA ALA A 19 -8.57 1.59 12.98
C ALA A 19 -8.17 2.14 11.60
N GLY A 20 -9.16 2.66 10.86
CA GLY A 20 -8.91 3.31 9.56
C GLY A 20 -8.13 4.62 9.70
N LEU A 21 -8.40 5.39 10.75
CA LEU A 21 -7.68 6.64 11.05
C LEU A 21 -6.21 6.36 11.35
N ALA A 22 -5.92 5.37 12.20
CA ALA A 22 -4.56 4.94 12.54
C ALA A 22 -3.81 4.40 11.31
N ASP A 23 -4.48 3.60 10.48
CA ASP A 23 -3.91 3.10 9.23
C ASP A 23 -3.56 4.24 8.28
N ALA A 24 -4.46 5.19 8.08
CA ALA A 24 -4.22 6.35 7.24
C ALA A 24 -3.03 7.18 7.74
N GLN A 25 -2.91 7.40 9.05
CA GLN A 25 -1.79 8.12 9.66
C GLN A 25 -0.46 7.40 9.43
N GLN A 26 -0.39 6.11 9.75
CA GLN A 26 0.86 5.33 9.63
C GLN A 26 1.29 5.12 8.18
N ASN A 27 0.33 4.98 7.28
CA ASN A 27 0.58 4.85 5.85
C ASN A 27 0.67 6.20 5.11
N CYS A 28 0.58 7.33 5.82
CA CYS A 28 0.61 8.66 5.21
C CYS A 28 -0.45 8.81 4.09
N TRP A 29 -1.69 8.44 4.38
CA TRP A 29 -2.85 8.66 3.53
C TRP A 29 -3.62 9.88 4.04
N PRO A 30 -3.98 10.85 3.21
CA PRO A 30 -4.82 11.96 3.65
C PRO A 30 -6.25 11.46 3.86
N MET A 31 -6.75 11.59 5.06
CA MET A 31 -8.09 11.18 5.45
C MET A 31 -8.66 12.16 6.48
N ILE A 32 -9.95 12.43 6.41
CA ILE A 32 -10.68 13.19 7.40
C ILE A 32 -11.80 12.31 7.92
N LEU A 33 -11.71 11.91 9.19
CA LEU A 33 -12.81 11.25 9.90
C LEU A 33 -13.65 12.34 10.55
N ILE A 34 -14.95 12.35 10.27
CA ILE A 34 -15.93 13.26 10.87
C ILE A 34 -16.84 12.40 11.73
N GLY A 35 -16.77 12.59 13.05
CA GLY A 35 -17.63 11.92 14.01
C GLY A 35 -18.79 12.83 14.42
N GLY A 36 -20.02 12.33 14.43
CA GLY A 36 -21.10 12.97 15.16
C GLY A 36 -20.79 12.99 16.65
N ALA A 37 -21.31 13.95 17.38
CA ALA A 37 -21.22 14.02 18.84
C ALA A 37 -22.56 14.46 19.44
N SER A 38 -22.76 14.16 20.73
CA SER A 38 -23.92 14.66 21.46
C SER A 38 -23.89 16.18 21.52
N GLU A 39 -25.04 16.76 21.80
CA GLU A 39 -25.20 18.20 21.90
C GLU A 39 -24.26 18.82 22.97
N THR A 40 -23.66 19.93 22.66
CA THR A 40 -22.65 20.59 23.49
C THR A 40 -23.12 20.84 24.92
N TYR A 41 -24.39 21.18 25.09
CA TYR A 41 -25.00 21.48 26.43
C TYR A 41 -25.31 20.21 27.26
N ARG A 42 -25.15 19.00 26.68
CA ARG A 42 -25.31 17.71 27.38
C ARG A 42 -23.97 17.04 27.70
N GLY A 43 -22.87 17.70 27.43
CA GLY A 43 -21.54 17.14 27.67
C GLY A 43 -21.32 16.75 29.14
N GLY A 44 -20.91 15.49 29.38
CA GLY A 44 -20.70 14.94 30.74
C GLY A 44 -21.96 14.46 31.42
N MET A 45 -23.13 14.51 30.80
CA MET A 45 -24.41 14.08 31.36
C MET A 45 -24.75 12.61 31.07
N GLY A 46 -23.91 11.88 30.34
CA GLY A 46 -24.20 10.51 29.86
C GLY A 46 -25.21 10.48 28.73
N ALA A 47 -25.05 11.40 27.78
CA ALA A 47 -25.87 11.45 26.56
C ALA A 47 -25.71 10.19 25.74
N PHE A 48 -26.64 9.92 24.81
CA PHE A 48 -26.61 8.73 23.97
C PHE A 48 -25.29 8.63 23.19
N GLN A 49 -24.55 7.55 23.38
CA GLN A 49 -23.26 7.27 22.74
C GLN A 49 -22.19 8.37 22.99
N GLU A 50 -22.29 9.11 24.08
CA GLU A 50 -21.29 10.10 24.45
C GLU A 50 -19.92 9.47 24.69
N GLU A 51 -18.85 10.03 24.08
CA GLU A 51 -17.47 9.59 24.26
C GLU A 51 -16.51 10.78 24.10
N ARG A 52 -15.32 10.68 24.67
CA ARG A 52 -14.25 11.69 24.55
C ARG A 52 -13.52 11.57 23.20
N GLN A 53 -14.25 11.76 22.11
CA GLN A 53 -13.85 11.39 20.76
C GLN A 53 -12.61 12.14 20.26
N VAL A 54 -12.50 13.45 20.54
CA VAL A 54 -11.30 14.22 20.17
C VAL A 54 -10.06 13.67 20.88
N LEU A 55 -10.20 13.31 22.17
CA LEU A 55 -9.08 12.79 22.97
C LEU A 55 -8.61 11.43 22.45
N ILE A 56 -9.54 10.50 22.15
CA ILE A 56 -9.19 9.17 21.67
C ILE A 56 -8.69 9.16 20.23
N ALA A 57 -9.11 10.11 19.38
CA ALA A 57 -8.66 10.23 18.00
C ALA A 57 -7.29 10.93 17.88
N SER A 58 -6.96 11.84 18.78
CA SER A 58 -5.75 12.67 18.73
C SER A 58 -4.44 11.92 18.51
N PRO A 59 -4.16 10.76 19.14
CA PRO A 59 -2.93 10.01 18.93
C PRO A 59 -2.79 9.44 17.51
N PHE A 60 -3.89 9.33 16.75
CA PHE A 60 -3.95 8.69 15.43
C PHE A 60 -4.03 9.69 14.28
N CYS A 61 -3.86 10.99 14.54
CA CYS A 61 -4.01 11.98 13.47
C CYS A 61 -3.11 13.21 13.67
N LYS A 62 -2.98 14.00 12.61
CA LYS A 62 -2.21 15.25 12.60
C LYS A 62 -2.99 16.42 13.22
N PHE A 63 -4.31 16.34 13.18
CA PHE A 63 -5.21 17.37 13.66
C PHE A 63 -6.51 16.72 14.15
N ALA A 64 -6.91 17.03 15.38
CA ALA A 64 -8.16 16.57 15.96
C ALA A 64 -8.82 17.73 16.70
N HIS A 65 -10.07 18.03 16.36
CA HIS A 65 -10.76 19.18 16.97
C HIS A 65 -12.28 18.99 16.97
N GLY A 66 -12.93 19.53 18.02
CA GLY A 66 -14.38 19.70 18.07
C GLY A 66 -14.79 21.03 17.41
N VAL A 67 -15.82 21.00 16.60
CA VAL A 67 -16.37 22.22 15.97
C VAL A 67 -17.19 22.97 17.00
N GLU A 68 -16.88 24.26 17.19
CA GLU A 68 -17.41 25.08 18.30
C GLU A 68 -18.67 25.87 17.90
N SER A 69 -18.89 26.11 16.62
CA SER A 69 -20.07 26.85 16.13
C SER A 69 -20.34 26.59 14.65
N VAL A 70 -21.58 26.81 14.25
CA VAL A 70 -22.05 26.68 12.87
C VAL A 70 -21.20 27.51 11.90
N ALA A 71 -20.96 28.78 12.24
CA ALA A 71 -20.20 29.71 11.41
C ALA A 71 -18.74 29.26 11.18
N ARG A 72 -18.18 28.43 12.07
CA ARG A 72 -16.78 27.96 11.99
C ARG A 72 -16.63 26.59 11.32
N ILE A 73 -17.70 25.91 10.93
CA ILE A 73 -17.62 24.63 10.22
C ILE A 73 -16.66 24.70 9.01
N PRO A 74 -16.78 25.66 8.07
CA PRO A 74 -15.89 25.75 6.92
C PRO A 74 -14.42 25.95 7.31
N TYR A 75 -14.15 26.72 8.35
CA TYR A 75 -12.80 26.94 8.87
C TYR A 75 -12.15 25.63 9.35
N TYR A 76 -12.87 24.82 10.13
CA TYR A 76 -12.32 23.56 10.63
C TYR A 76 -12.17 22.50 9.53
N VAL A 77 -13.08 22.47 8.54
CA VAL A 77 -12.96 21.61 7.38
C VAL A 77 -11.72 21.99 6.54
N GLU A 78 -11.50 23.29 6.35
CA GLU A 78 -10.29 23.81 5.67
C GLU A 78 -9.02 23.43 6.45
N MET A 79 -8.98 23.63 7.76
CA MET A 79 -7.87 23.27 8.62
C MET A 79 -7.57 21.77 8.53
N ALA A 80 -8.58 20.91 8.68
CA ALA A 80 -8.42 19.47 8.58
C ALA A 80 -7.89 19.05 7.20
N THR A 81 -8.42 19.64 6.13
CA THR A 81 -7.97 19.37 4.77
C THR A 81 -6.52 19.77 4.57
N ARG A 82 -6.13 20.97 5.01
CA ARG A 82 -4.74 21.46 4.92
C ARG A 82 -3.79 20.57 5.70
N HIS A 83 -4.11 20.21 6.93
CA HIS A 83 -3.29 19.30 7.73
C HIS A 83 -3.18 17.91 7.10
N ALA A 84 -4.26 17.40 6.49
CA ALA A 84 -4.24 16.11 5.84
C ALA A 84 -3.28 16.04 4.64
N ILE A 85 -3.13 17.12 3.86
CA ILE A 85 -2.37 17.11 2.61
C ILE A 85 -1.02 17.83 2.66
N TYR A 86 -0.76 18.75 3.62
CA TYR A 86 0.48 19.51 3.69
C TYR A 86 1.59 18.75 4.42
N GLY A 87 2.81 18.91 3.94
CA GLY A 87 3.96 18.14 4.43
C GLY A 87 3.76 16.66 4.17
N ARG A 88 4.10 15.80 5.15
CA ARG A 88 3.75 14.37 5.09
C ARG A 88 2.24 14.22 5.22
N PRO A 89 1.55 13.62 4.23
CA PRO A 89 0.11 13.40 4.33
C PRO A 89 -0.26 12.52 5.53
N GLY A 90 -1.47 12.73 6.06
CA GLY A 90 -1.93 11.94 7.21
C GLY A 90 -3.39 12.16 7.51
N ALA A 91 -3.85 11.53 8.59
CA ALA A 91 -5.23 11.56 9.03
C ALA A 91 -5.56 12.81 9.84
N CYS A 92 -6.83 13.21 9.82
CA CYS A 92 -7.41 14.27 10.65
C CYS A 92 -8.77 13.82 11.19
N TYR A 93 -9.18 14.41 12.33
CA TYR A 93 -10.45 14.14 12.96
C TYR A 93 -11.20 15.44 13.25
N LEU A 94 -12.50 15.43 12.95
CA LEU A 94 -13.43 16.51 13.30
C LEU A 94 -14.60 15.94 14.10
N ASP A 95 -14.86 16.52 15.26
CA ASP A 95 -16.00 16.21 16.12
C ASP A 95 -17.13 17.21 15.83
N MET A 96 -18.31 16.70 15.46
CA MET A 96 -19.45 17.49 15.00
C MET A 96 -20.63 17.30 15.96
N PRO A 97 -20.81 18.17 16.98
CA PRO A 97 -21.96 18.12 17.88
C PRO A 97 -23.30 18.32 17.13
N ASP A 98 -24.34 17.62 17.58
CA ASP A 98 -25.64 17.63 16.91
C ASP A 98 -26.29 19.02 16.88
N ASP A 99 -26.21 19.78 17.97
CA ASP A 99 -26.70 21.16 18.03
C ASP A 99 -25.96 22.11 17.06
N ILE A 100 -24.68 21.81 16.72
CA ILE A 100 -23.92 22.53 15.72
C ILE A 100 -24.37 22.11 14.30
N ILE A 101 -24.58 20.81 14.05
CA ILE A 101 -25.01 20.31 12.73
C ILE A 101 -26.40 20.83 12.39
N GLN A 102 -27.33 20.84 13.34
CA GLN A 102 -28.71 21.31 13.16
C GLN A 102 -28.87 22.84 13.33
N GLY A 103 -27.82 23.48 13.82
CA GLY A 103 -27.81 24.89 14.14
C GLY A 103 -27.89 25.79 12.90
N LYS A 104 -28.22 27.07 13.13
CA LYS A 104 -28.29 28.10 12.09
C LYS A 104 -27.38 29.26 12.49
N CYS A 105 -26.80 29.91 11.50
CA CYS A 105 -26.06 31.15 11.70
C CYS A 105 -26.37 32.16 10.59
N ASP A 106 -26.03 33.41 10.84
CA ASP A 106 -26.05 34.46 9.85
C ASP A 106 -25.00 34.17 8.76
N PRO A 107 -25.38 34.10 7.46
CA PRO A 107 -24.44 33.86 6.37
C PRO A 107 -23.26 34.85 6.34
N ASP A 108 -23.47 36.10 6.75
CA ASP A 108 -22.42 37.12 6.78
C ASP A 108 -21.29 36.81 7.82
N LYS A 109 -21.56 35.92 8.76
CA LYS A 109 -20.58 35.47 9.73
C LYS A 109 -19.75 34.27 9.27
N VAL A 110 -20.08 33.67 8.13
CA VAL A 110 -19.41 32.49 7.57
C VAL A 110 -18.28 32.91 6.66
N THR A 111 -17.05 32.53 6.99
CA THR A 111 -15.93 32.62 6.05
C THR A 111 -15.74 31.29 5.37
N ALA A 112 -16.14 31.21 4.12
CA ALA A 112 -15.94 30.01 3.30
C ALA A 112 -14.63 30.08 2.53
N VAL A 113 -14.01 28.93 2.34
CA VAL A 113 -12.84 28.74 1.48
C VAL A 113 -13.28 27.79 0.36
N ASP A 114 -13.26 28.27 -0.89
CA ASP A 114 -13.71 27.48 -2.03
C ASP A 114 -12.86 26.21 -2.23
N ARG A 115 -11.56 26.34 -2.03
CA ARG A 115 -10.61 25.23 -2.18
C ARG A 115 -9.35 25.48 -1.37
N VAL A 116 -8.90 24.45 -0.66
CA VAL A 116 -7.57 24.45 -0.05
C VAL A 116 -6.52 24.41 -1.16
N PRO A 117 -5.58 25.37 -1.21
CA PRO A 117 -4.49 25.35 -2.19
C PRO A 117 -3.65 24.09 -2.12
N GLU A 118 -3.03 23.70 -3.23
CA GLU A 118 -2.02 22.66 -3.20
C GLU A 118 -0.82 23.09 -2.33
N PRO A 119 -0.17 22.15 -1.60
CA PRO A 119 0.97 22.50 -0.79
C PRO A 119 2.09 23.09 -1.65
N PRO A 120 2.82 24.10 -1.14
CA PRO A 120 3.96 24.66 -1.85
C PRO A 120 5.04 23.59 -2.03
N ARG A 121 5.66 23.55 -3.21
CA ARG A 121 6.70 22.59 -3.53
C ARG A 121 8.05 23.10 -3.07
N MET A 122 8.55 22.57 -1.99
CA MET A 122 9.87 22.89 -1.46
C MET A 122 10.97 22.21 -2.27
N MET A 123 12.08 22.93 -2.50
CA MET A 123 13.26 22.45 -3.22
C MET A 123 14.41 22.20 -2.25
N ALA A 124 15.35 21.32 -2.63
CA ALA A 124 16.56 21.10 -1.86
C ALA A 124 17.63 22.19 -2.17
N PRO A 125 18.57 22.49 -1.24
CA PRO A 125 19.74 23.28 -1.55
C PRO A 125 20.52 22.70 -2.74
N GLN A 126 20.96 23.56 -3.66
CA GLN A 126 21.64 23.10 -4.88
C GLN A 126 22.93 22.34 -4.58
N GLU A 127 23.66 22.73 -3.53
CA GLU A 127 24.84 22.01 -3.05
C GLU A 127 24.55 20.56 -2.66
N ASN A 128 23.39 20.28 -2.07
CA ASN A 128 23.00 18.91 -1.71
C ASN A 128 22.64 18.10 -2.96
N VAL A 129 22.03 18.73 -3.97
CA VAL A 129 21.76 18.08 -5.27
C VAL A 129 23.08 17.68 -5.94
N GLU A 130 24.05 18.57 -5.97
CA GLU A 130 25.37 18.29 -6.54
C GLU A 130 26.13 17.21 -5.73
N ALA A 131 26.06 17.29 -4.39
CA ALA A 131 26.65 16.27 -3.52
C ALA A 131 26.04 14.88 -3.74
N ALA A 132 24.73 14.80 -3.93
CA ALA A 132 24.05 13.54 -4.24
C ALA A 132 24.54 12.92 -5.56
N LEU A 133 24.63 13.72 -6.62
CA LEU A 133 25.13 13.27 -7.91
C LEU A 133 26.61 12.84 -7.82
N ASN A 134 27.45 13.63 -7.14
CA ASN A 134 28.87 13.30 -6.94
C ASN A 134 29.05 11.98 -6.15
N LEU A 135 28.15 11.69 -5.21
CA LEU A 135 28.19 10.44 -4.45
C LEU A 135 27.78 9.24 -5.32
N LEU A 136 26.75 9.39 -6.16
CA LEU A 136 26.32 8.36 -7.10
C LEU A 136 27.37 8.06 -8.17
N GLU A 137 28.04 9.08 -8.70
CA GLU A 137 29.11 8.93 -9.72
C GLU A 137 30.30 8.10 -9.20
N LYS A 138 30.57 8.16 -7.90
CA LYS A 138 31.67 7.43 -7.25
C LYS A 138 31.27 6.04 -6.77
N ALA A 139 29.99 5.70 -6.82
CA ALA A 139 29.47 4.43 -6.31
C ALA A 139 29.91 3.26 -7.21
N LYS A 140 30.33 2.16 -6.58
CA LYS A 140 30.61 0.89 -7.27
C LYS A 140 29.35 0.07 -7.45
N ASN A 141 28.48 0.06 -6.46
CA ASN A 141 27.25 -0.71 -6.39
C ASN A 141 26.04 0.20 -6.05
N PRO A 142 25.73 1.20 -6.91
CA PRO A 142 24.61 2.10 -6.62
C PRO A 142 23.27 1.37 -6.70
N LEU A 143 22.32 1.78 -5.85
CA LEU A 143 20.95 1.26 -5.82
C LEU A 143 19.96 2.38 -5.54
N VAL A 144 18.85 2.41 -6.29
CA VAL A 144 17.73 3.30 -5.99
C VAL A 144 16.63 2.52 -5.28
N LEU A 145 16.10 3.08 -4.18
CA LEU A 145 14.92 2.58 -3.49
C LEU A 145 13.76 3.56 -3.70
N VAL A 146 12.73 3.12 -4.43
CA VAL A 146 11.58 3.95 -4.80
C VAL A 146 10.42 3.70 -3.85
N GLY A 147 10.00 4.73 -3.14
CA GLY A 147 8.88 4.67 -2.20
C GLY A 147 7.58 5.30 -2.70
N LYS A 148 6.54 5.16 -1.87
CA LYS A 148 5.22 5.75 -2.10
C LYS A 148 5.25 7.28 -2.20
N GLY A 149 6.19 7.93 -1.51
CA GLY A 149 6.33 9.39 -1.55
C GLY A 149 6.48 9.93 -2.96
N MET A 150 7.15 9.20 -3.86
CA MET A 150 7.28 9.58 -5.26
C MET A 150 5.94 9.50 -6.02
N ALA A 151 5.13 8.48 -5.76
CA ALA A 151 3.77 8.37 -6.30
C ALA A 151 2.86 9.49 -5.77
N TRP A 152 3.00 9.84 -4.48
CA TRP A 152 2.26 10.94 -3.85
C TRP A 152 2.62 12.29 -4.47
N ALA A 153 3.92 12.58 -4.60
CA ALA A 153 4.41 13.81 -5.22
C ALA A 153 4.11 13.91 -6.73
N ARG A 154 3.55 12.85 -7.35
CA ARG A 154 3.35 12.73 -8.80
C ARG A 154 4.65 12.95 -9.58
N ALA A 155 5.73 12.34 -9.08
CA ALA A 155 7.09 12.45 -9.59
C ALA A 155 7.48 11.28 -10.50
N GLU A 156 6.52 10.47 -10.95
CA GLU A 156 6.80 9.27 -11.74
C GLU A 156 7.59 9.56 -13.02
N ASN A 157 7.30 10.65 -13.71
CA ASN A 157 8.00 11.01 -14.94
C ASN A 157 9.45 11.42 -14.65
N GLU A 158 9.66 12.21 -13.59
CA GLU A 158 10.98 12.66 -13.18
C GLU A 158 11.85 11.50 -12.66
N VAL A 159 11.24 10.55 -11.93
CA VAL A 159 11.94 9.34 -11.45
C VAL A 159 12.29 8.41 -12.63
N ARG A 160 11.38 8.20 -13.56
CA ARG A 160 11.65 7.39 -14.77
C ARG A 160 12.77 8.00 -15.61
N ALA A 161 12.71 9.31 -15.88
CA ALA A 161 13.75 10.03 -16.59
C ALA A 161 15.13 9.91 -15.91
N PHE A 162 15.17 9.98 -14.58
CA PHE A 162 16.39 9.77 -13.79
C PHE A 162 16.92 8.32 -13.95
N ILE A 163 16.07 7.31 -13.79
CA ILE A 163 16.45 5.89 -13.91
C ILE A 163 16.94 5.59 -15.31
N ASP A 164 16.21 6.04 -16.35
CA ASP A 164 16.57 5.80 -17.76
C ASP A 164 17.90 6.45 -18.12
N ARG A 165 18.15 7.65 -17.63
CA ARG A 165 19.39 8.37 -17.89
C ARG A 165 20.58 7.79 -17.14
N THR A 166 20.41 7.57 -15.82
CA THR A 166 21.52 7.12 -14.97
C THR A 166 21.83 5.64 -15.11
N GLN A 167 20.90 4.84 -15.60
CA GLN A 167 21.02 3.38 -15.73
C GLN A 167 21.30 2.66 -14.38
N ILE A 168 20.98 3.28 -13.24
CA ILE A 168 21.15 2.67 -11.91
C ILE A 168 20.04 1.63 -11.68
N PRO A 169 20.37 0.43 -11.19
CA PRO A 169 19.37 -0.56 -10.77
C PRO A 169 18.48 -0.03 -9.65
N PHE A 170 17.22 -0.45 -9.63
CA PHE A 170 16.29 -0.03 -8.58
C PHE A 170 15.47 -1.16 -7.98
N VAL A 171 15.01 -0.92 -6.74
CA VAL A 171 14.01 -1.70 -6.02
C VAL A 171 12.92 -0.73 -5.55
N ARG A 172 11.69 -1.19 -5.52
CA ARG A 172 10.55 -0.41 -5.02
C ARG A 172 10.03 -0.95 -3.69
N SER A 173 9.43 -0.09 -2.87
CA SER A 173 8.59 -0.50 -1.75
C SER A 173 7.25 -1.09 -2.26
N PRO A 174 6.49 -1.84 -1.45
CA PRO A 174 5.18 -2.37 -1.85
C PRO A 174 4.22 -1.31 -2.39
N GLN A 175 4.17 -0.13 -1.79
CA GLN A 175 3.32 0.99 -2.24
C GLN A 175 4.01 1.92 -3.26
N GLY A 176 5.29 1.69 -3.56
CA GLY A 176 6.04 2.38 -4.62
C GLY A 176 5.93 1.69 -6.00
N LYS A 177 5.23 0.54 -6.08
CA LYS A 177 4.99 -0.16 -7.34
C LYS A 177 4.33 0.77 -8.37
N GLY A 178 4.80 0.68 -9.62
CA GLY A 178 4.28 1.46 -10.73
C GLY A 178 4.82 2.90 -10.85
N VAL A 179 5.54 3.44 -9.87
CA VAL A 179 6.28 4.71 -10.04
C VAL A 179 7.28 4.58 -11.18
N VAL A 180 8.08 3.53 -11.16
CA VAL A 180 8.74 2.95 -12.32
C VAL A 180 8.05 1.61 -12.59
N PRO A 181 7.73 1.26 -13.85
CA PRO A 181 7.08 -0.01 -14.17
C PRO A 181 7.83 -1.21 -13.57
N ASP A 182 7.10 -2.20 -13.05
CA ASP A 182 7.72 -3.37 -12.44
C ASP A 182 8.49 -4.23 -13.45
N ASP A 183 8.07 -4.21 -14.73
CA ASP A 183 8.73 -4.89 -15.83
C ASP A 183 9.88 -4.10 -16.47
N HIS A 184 10.26 -2.96 -15.87
CA HIS A 184 11.38 -2.16 -16.36
C HIS A 184 12.69 -2.95 -16.29
N PRO A 185 13.58 -2.90 -17.33
CA PRO A 185 14.80 -3.71 -17.40
C PRO A 185 15.79 -3.50 -16.24
N LEU A 186 15.75 -2.33 -15.58
CA LEU A 186 16.61 -2.01 -14.44
C LEU A 186 15.99 -2.41 -13.09
N SER A 187 14.80 -3.01 -13.09
CA SER A 187 14.19 -3.53 -11.87
C SER A 187 14.94 -4.77 -11.39
N VAL A 188 15.48 -4.70 -10.17
CA VAL A 188 16.19 -5.83 -9.55
C VAL A 188 15.41 -6.43 -8.38
N ALA A 189 14.08 -6.33 -8.43
CA ALA A 189 13.18 -6.87 -7.41
C ALA A 189 13.40 -8.37 -7.18
N ALA A 190 13.67 -9.14 -8.23
CA ALA A 190 13.96 -10.58 -8.14
C ALA A 190 15.29 -10.89 -7.43
N ALA A 191 16.22 -9.94 -7.34
CA ALA A 191 17.50 -10.03 -6.63
C ALA A 191 17.55 -9.12 -5.39
N ARG A 192 16.39 -8.69 -4.86
CA ARG A 192 16.28 -7.66 -3.80
C ARG A 192 17.25 -7.89 -2.63
N THR A 193 17.33 -9.10 -2.10
CA THR A 193 18.20 -9.40 -0.94
C THR A 193 19.66 -9.10 -1.25
N LEU A 194 20.17 -9.56 -2.39
CA LEU A 194 21.54 -9.29 -2.82
C LEU A 194 21.75 -7.78 -3.05
N ALA A 195 20.78 -7.12 -3.70
CA ALA A 195 20.83 -5.69 -3.99
C ALA A 195 20.99 -4.87 -2.71
N LEU A 196 20.19 -5.15 -1.68
CA LEU A 196 20.28 -4.46 -0.40
C LEU A 196 21.59 -4.76 0.34
N GLN A 197 22.05 -6.02 0.33
CA GLN A 197 23.25 -6.44 1.06
C GLN A 197 24.55 -5.87 0.49
N GLN A 198 24.64 -5.61 -0.81
CA GLN A 198 25.88 -5.26 -1.48
C GLN A 198 25.90 -3.85 -2.06
N ALA A 199 24.81 -3.10 -1.97
CA ALA A 199 24.83 -1.69 -2.36
C ALA A 199 25.77 -0.89 -1.45
N ASP A 200 26.67 -0.11 -2.05
CA ASP A 200 27.57 0.80 -1.35
C ASP A 200 27.01 2.21 -1.24
N VAL A 201 26.15 2.61 -2.19
CA VAL A 201 25.39 3.86 -2.14
C VAL A 201 23.92 3.55 -2.44
N VAL A 202 23.04 3.98 -1.54
CA VAL A 202 21.59 3.86 -1.71
C VAL A 202 20.95 5.24 -1.82
N PHE A 203 20.22 5.47 -2.90
CA PHE A 203 19.35 6.63 -3.02
C PHE A 203 17.91 6.24 -2.63
N LEU A 204 17.51 6.63 -1.42
CA LEU A 204 16.18 6.38 -0.86
C LEU A 204 15.25 7.54 -1.23
N MET A 205 14.28 7.29 -2.11
CA MET A 205 13.36 8.29 -2.65
C MET A 205 11.95 8.11 -2.08
N GLY A 206 11.51 9.00 -1.18
CA GLY A 206 10.15 9.00 -0.62
C GLY A 206 9.75 7.68 0.05
N ALA A 207 10.70 7.07 0.73
CA ALA A 207 10.53 5.87 1.52
C ALA A 207 11.25 6.02 2.87
N ARG A 208 10.85 5.19 3.83
CA ARG A 208 11.43 5.19 5.19
C ARG A 208 12.27 3.95 5.42
N PHE A 209 13.35 4.05 6.17
CA PHE A 209 14.06 2.92 6.73
C PHE A 209 13.32 2.35 7.95
N ASN A 210 12.10 1.86 7.72
CA ASN A 210 11.31 1.11 8.69
C ASN A 210 11.47 -0.41 8.47
N TRP A 211 10.60 -1.22 9.08
CA TRP A 211 10.64 -2.67 8.96
C TRP A 211 10.57 -3.19 7.50
N ILE A 212 9.92 -2.46 6.56
CA ILE A 212 9.84 -2.84 5.14
C ILE A 212 11.23 -2.87 4.48
N PHE A 213 12.08 -1.91 4.84
CA PHE A 213 13.48 -1.84 4.43
C PHE A 213 14.44 -2.19 5.58
N HIS A 214 14.02 -3.07 6.50
CA HIS A 214 14.84 -3.66 7.55
C HIS A 214 15.68 -2.61 8.29
N PHE A 215 15.10 -1.45 8.55
CA PHE A 215 15.70 -0.31 9.25
C PHE A 215 17.02 0.21 8.61
N GLY A 216 17.33 -0.18 7.38
CA GLY A 216 18.60 0.16 6.72
C GLY A 216 19.82 -0.48 7.38
N GLN A 217 19.64 -1.57 8.15
CA GLN A 217 20.67 -2.14 9.01
C GLN A 217 21.20 -3.48 8.50
N ALA A 218 22.44 -3.80 8.91
CA ALA A 218 23.02 -5.14 8.73
C ALA A 218 22.21 -6.19 9.51
N PRO A 219 22.13 -7.46 9.07
CA PRO A 219 22.80 -8.02 7.88
C PRO A 219 22.03 -7.82 6.56
N ARG A 220 20.89 -7.13 6.60
CA ARG A 220 20.03 -6.91 5.43
C ARG A 220 20.60 -5.87 4.47
N PHE A 221 21.35 -4.91 5.00
CA PHE A 221 22.10 -3.90 4.24
C PHE A 221 23.60 -4.01 4.52
N ALA A 222 24.42 -3.48 3.62
CA ALA A 222 25.85 -3.33 3.87
C ALA A 222 26.09 -2.40 5.06
N LYS A 223 27.03 -2.77 5.94
CA LYS A 223 27.32 -2.00 7.16
C LYS A 223 27.74 -0.56 6.85
N ASP A 224 28.60 -0.40 5.84
CA ASP A 224 29.21 0.88 5.47
C ASP A 224 28.49 1.55 4.27
N MET A 225 27.25 1.14 3.99
CA MET A 225 26.42 1.75 2.96
C MET A 225 26.19 3.23 3.24
N LYS A 226 26.43 4.06 2.24
CA LYS A 226 26.14 5.50 2.25
C LYS A 226 24.73 5.76 1.76
N VAL A 227 24.06 6.75 2.32
CA VAL A 227 22.66 7.05 2.03
C VAL A 227 22.51 8.46 1.49
N ILE A 228 21.82 8.57 0.36
CA ILE A 228 21.15 9.78 -0.11
C ILE A 228 19.69 9.61 0.20
N GLN A 229 19.08 10.54 0.94
CA GLN A 229 17.67 10.41 1.33
C GLN A 229 16.85 11.61 0.87
N LEU A 230 15.81 11.35 0.10
CA LEU A 230 14.81 12.33 -0.33
C LEU A 230 13.51 12.05 0.42
N ASP A 231 13.12 12.97 1.28
CA ASP A 231 11.84 12.91 2.00
C ASP A 231 11.24 14.31 2.16
N ILE A 232 9.91 14.39 2.27
CA ILE A 232 9.18 15.63 2.54
C ILE A 232 9.30 16.04 4.01
N ALA A 233 9.54 15.08 4.91
CA ALA A 233 9.56 15.25 6.35
C ALA A 233 11.02 15.27 6.85
N PRO A 234 11.52 16.39 7.37
CA PRO A 234 12.91 16.50 7.83
C PRO A 234 13.24 15.56 9.00
N GLU A 235 12.26 15.21 9.83
CA GLU A 235 12.41 14.28 10.95
C GLU A 235 12.68 12.82 10.53
N GLU A 236 12.50 12.47 9.25
CA GLU A 236 12.89 11.15 8.75
C GLU A 236 14.38 11.07 8.35
N ILE A 237 15.04 12.20 8.19
CA ILE A 237 16.47 12.23 7.88
C ILE A 237 17.25 11.72 9.08
N HIS A 238 18.22 10.83 8.83
CA HIS A 238 19.00 10.10 9.83
C HIS A 238 18.22 9.09 10.68
N HIS A 239 16.91 8.93 10.46
CA HIS A 239 16.12 7.95 11.20
C HIS A 239 16.57 6.51 10.85
N ASN A 240 17.01 5.75 11.86
CA ASN A 240 17.55 4.39 11.80
C ASN A 240 18.88 4.21 11.03
N LYS A 241 19.28 5.12 10.16
CA LYS A 241 20.54 5.07 9.40
C LYS A 241 21.05 6.48 9.13
N HIS A 242 22.36 6.68 9.31
CA HIS A 242 22.99 7.96 8.94
C HIS A 242 22.80 8.26 7.45
N THR A 243 22.51 9.52 7.14
CA THR A 243 22.31 10.03 5.78
C THR A 243 23.47 10.95 5.42
N GLU A 244 24.24 10.60 4.40
CA GLU A 244 25.34 11.45 3.90
C GLU A 244 24.84 12.69 3.19
N VAL A 245 23.75 12.55 2.43
CA VAL A 245 23.16 13.68 1.70
C VAL A 245 21.64 13.69 1.92
N ALA A 246 21.17 14.76 2.57
CA ALA A 246 19.75 14.99 2.81
C ALA A 246 19.14 15.88 1.72
N LEU A 247 18.05 15.44 1.11
CA LEU A 247 17.25 16.16 0.12
C LEU A 247 15.85 16.34 0.68
N VAL A 248 15.64 17.37 1.50
CA VAL A 248 14.35 17.61 2.18
C VAL A 248 13.47 18.49 1.31
N GLY A 249 12.29 18.00 0.94
CA GLY A 249 11.29 18.75 0.18
C GLY A 249 10.39 17.90 -0.71
N ASP A 250 9.73 18.54 -1.66
CA ASP A 250 8.79 17.89 -2.58
C ASP A 250 9.51 16.98 -3.57
N GLY A 251 9.08 15.72 -3.64
CA GLY A 251 9.73 14.71 -4.47
C GLY A 251 9.79 15.07 -5.96
N LYS A 252 8.74 15.70 -6.51
CA LYS A 252 8.73 16.11 -7.92
C LYS A 252 9.67 17.28 -8.19
N ALA A 253 9.65 18.29 -7.31
CA ALA A 253 10.51 19.47 -7.46
C ALA A 253 12.00 19.09 -7.35
N ILE A 254 12.35 18.28 -6.35
CA ILE A 254 13.74 17.85 -6.15
C ILE A 254 14.21 16.93 -7.27
N MET A 255 13.38 15.98 -7.74
CA MET A 255 13.76 15.14 -8.87
C MET A 255 13.92 15.95 -10.17
N ALA A 256 13.13 17.01 -10.35
CA ALA A 256 13.34 17.95 -11.47
C ALA A 256 14.69 18.69 -11.36
N GLN A 257 15.06 19.16 -10.15
CA GLN A 257 16.41 19.76 -9.91
C GLN A 257 17.53 18.76 -10.22
N ILE A 258 17.41 17.52 -9.75
CA ILE A 258 18.40 16.45 -10.00
C ILE A 258 18.54 16.21 -11.50
N ASN A 259 17.42 16.10 -12.24
CA ASN A 259 17.45 15.87 -13.68
C ASN A 259 18.07 17.05 -14.45
N GLN A 260 17.83 18.30 -14.01
CA GLN A 260 18.46 19.50 -14.59
C GLN A 260 19.98 19.53 -14.34
N ALA A 261 20.42 19.20 -13.12
CA ALA A 261 21.84 19.10 -12.79
C ALA A 261 22.51 17.96 -13.56
N LEU A 262 21.85 16.81 -13.65
CA LEU A 262 22.31 15.65 -14.40
C LEU A 262 22.41 15.94 -15.90
N ALA A 263 21.55 16.81 -16.45
CA ALA A 263 21.61 17.20 -17.87
C ALA A 263 22.93 17.87 -18.26
N LYS A 264 23.62 18.48 -17.33
CA LYS A 264 24.93 19.11 -17.52
C LYS A 264 26.11 18.13 -17.39
N ARG A 265 25.82 16.86 -17.02
CA ARG A 265 26.81 15.81 -16.82
C ARG A 265 26.69 14.73 -17.90
N GLN A 266 27.81 14.23 -18.42
CA GLN A 266 27.86 13.11 -19.36
C GLN A 266 28.10 11.80 -18.58
N TRP A 267 27.27 11.52 -17.60
CA TRP A 267 27.44 10.36 -16.74
C TRP A 267 26.22 9.45 -16.77
N PHE A 268 26.49 8.16 -16.77
CA PHE A 268 25.55 7.06 -16.51
C PHE A 268 26.31 5.88 -15.89
N TYR A 269 25.62 5.05 -15.14
CA TYR A 269 26.20 3.84 -14.57
C TYR A 269 26.39 2.77 -15.68
N PRO A 270 27.60 2.22 -15.89
CA PRO A 270 27.87 1.33 -16.99
C PRO A 270 27.06 0.04 -16.96
N LYS A 271 26.75 -0.51 -18.16
CA LYS A 271 26.00 -1.77 -18.28
C LYS A 271 26.85 -2.98 -17.89
N ASP A 272 28.13 -2.97 -18.25
CA ASP A 272 29.04 -4.12 -18.09
C ASP A 272 29.83 -3.97 -16.78
N THR A 273 29.13 -4.15 -15.66
CA THR A 273 29.76 -4.09 -14.34
C THR A 273 29.56 -5.40 -13.58
N PRO A 274 30.50 -5.78 -12.69
CA PRO A 274 30.33 -6.94 -11.81
C PRO A 274 29.02 -6.87 -11.01
N TRP A 275 28.61 -5.66 -10.62
CA TRP A 275 27.37 -5.41 -9.89
C TRP A 275 26.12 -5.84 -10.68
N ARG A 276 25.97 -5.37 -11.90
CA ARG A 276 24.82 -5.73 -12.77
C ARG A 276 24.83 -7.22 -13.11
N THR A 277 26.01 -7.78 -13.37
CA THR A 277 26.16 -9.22 -13.62
C THR A 277 25.72 -10.06 -12.40
N ALA A 278 26.14 -9.67 -11.19
CA ALA A 278 25.74 -10.36 -9.96
C ALA A 278 24.23 -10.31 -9.72
N LEU A 279 23.61 -9.14 -9.93
CA LEU A 279 22.16 -8.95 -9.80
C LEU A 279 21.39 -9.80 -10.81
N SER A 280 21.80 -9.78 -12.08
CA SER A 280 21.16 -10.57 -13.14
C SER A 280 21.28 -12.07 -12.88
N LYS A 281 22.47 -12.53 -12.48
CA LYS A 281 22.69 -13.93 -12.11
C LYS A 281 21.79 -14.33 -10.92
N LYS A 282 21.74 -13.52 -9.86
CA LYS A 282 20.90 -13.82 -8.69
C LYS A 282 19.41 -13.85 -9.05
N ALA A 283 18.95 -12.97 -9.93
CA ALA A 283 17.57 -12.99 -10.43
C ALA A 283 17.26 -14.28 -11.19
N ALA A 284 18.16 -14.71 -12.07
CA ALA A 284 18.03 -15.97 -12.82
C ALA A 284 18.03 -17.20 -11.88
N ASP A 285 18.95 -17.24 -10.91
CA ASP A 285 19.02 -18.32 -9.91
C ASP A 285 17.72 -18.41 -9.07
N ASN A 286 17.18 -17.25 -8.68
CA ASN A 286 15.92 -17.18 -7.95
C ASN A 286 14.73 -17.64 -8.81
N ALA A 287 14.68 -17.25 -10.09
CA ALA A 287 13.65 -17.71 -11.02
C ALA A 287 13.73 -19.24 -11.25
N ALA A 288 14.93 -19.78 -11.45
CA ALA A 288 15.14 -21.22 -11.58
C ALA A 288 14.67 -22.00 -10.33
N THR A 289 14.90 -21.44 -9.13
CA THR A 289 14.49 -22.09 -7.87
C THR A 289 12.97 -22.19 -7.71
N ILE A 290 12.20 -21.19 -8.18
CA ILE A 290 10.72 -21.21 -8.07
C ILE A 290 10.04 -21.90 -9.24
N LYS A 291 10.75 -22.11 -10.36
CA LYS A 291 10.19 -22.70 -11.58
C LYS A 291 9.48 -24.04 -11.35
N PRO A 292 9.99 -25.00 -10.58
CA PRO A 292 9.29 -26.25 -10.30
C PRO A 292 7.93 -26.05 -9.62
N GLN A 293 7.79 -25.01 -8.77
CA GLN A 293 6.51 -24.69 -8.11
C GLN A 293 5.54 -23.98 -9.07
N ILE A 294 6.08 -23.14 -9.98
CA ILE A 294 5.31 -22.46 -11.03
C ILE A 294 4.69 -23.45 -12.01
N ASP A 295 5.42 -24.54 -12.32
CA ASP A 295 5.02 -25.54 -13.32
C ASP A 295 4.36 -26.77 -12.69
N ASP A 296 4.06 -26.76 -11.39
CA ASP A 296 3.41 -27.86 -10.70
C ASP A 296 1.88 -27.84 -10.91
N ASP A 297 1.43 -28.70 -11.80
CA ASP A 297 0.01 -28.86 -12.14
C ASP A 297 -0.77 -29.85 -11.23
N ARG A 298 -0.14 -30.34 -10.16
CA ARG A 298 -0.83 -31.19 -9.17
C ARG A 298 -1.80 -30.36 -8.34
N GLY A 299 -2.99 -30.88 -8.13
CA GLY A 299 -4.00 -30.22 -7.27
C GLY A 299 -3.88 -30.67 -5.80
N PRO A 300 -4.26 -29.80 -4.87
CA PRO A 300 -4.55 -28.37 -5.00
C PRO A 300 -3.32 -27.53 -5.34
N ALA A 301 -3.51 -26.41 -6.02
CA ALA A 301 -2.43 -25.52 -6.46
C ALA A 301 -1.57 -25.01 -5.30
N ASN A 302 -0.29 -24.73 -5.56
CA ASN A 302 0.51 -23.90 -4.68
C ASN A 302 0.39 -22.40 -5.05
N TYR A 303 0.91 -21.50 -4.20
CA TYR A 303 0.85 -20.05 -4.44
C TYR A 303 1.44 -19.63 -5.79
N TYR A 304 2.60 -20.17 -6.16
CA TYR A 304 3.31 -19.75 -7.38
C TYR A 304 2.57 -20.22 -8.64
N ARG A 305 1.99 -21.43 -8.60
CA ARG A 305 1.19 -21.96 -9.72
C ARG A 305 -0.08 -21.15 -9.94
N ALA A 306 -0.80 -20.81 -8.86
CA ALA A 306 -2.00 -19.98 -8.94
C ALA A 306 -1.67 -18.57 -9.43
N LEU A 307 -0.62 -17.95 -8.87
CA LEU A 307 -0.22 -16.58 -9.22
C LEU A 307 0.32 -16.47 -10.65
N LYS A 308 0.90 -17.55 -11.24
CA LYS A 308 1.26 -17.59 -12.68
C LYS A 308 0.04 -17.30 -13.56
N ASP A 309 -1.06 -17.99 -13.31
CA ASP A 309 -2.29 -17.81 -14.11
C ASP A 309 -2.94 -16.45 -13.87
N ILE A 310 -2.95 -15.99 -12.61
CA ILE A 310 -3.44 -14.66 -12.26
C ILE A 310 -2.62 -13.56 -12.94
N ALA A 311 -1.29 -13.69 -12.95
CA ALA A 311 -0.39 -12.73 -13.60
C ALA A 311 -0.62 -12.67 -15.12
N ALA A 312 -0.81 -13.83 -15.76
CA ALA A 312 -1.10 -13.90 -17.20
C ALA A 312 -2.49 -13.37 -17.57
N TRP A 313 -3.45 -13.47 -16.64
CA TRP A 313 -4.83 -13.02 -16.82
C TRP A 313 -5.00 -11.51 -16.54
N MET A 314 -4.20 -10.94 -15.65
CA MET A 314 -4.35 -9.57 -15.17
C MET A 314 -4.05 -8.54 -16.27
N PRO A 315 -4.99 -7.65 -16.64
CA PRO A 315 -4.73 -6.57 -17.60
C PRO A 315 -3.64 -5.61 -17.13
N LYS A 316 -2.84 -5.06 -18.06
CA LYS A 316 -1.71 -4.18 -17.73
C LYS A 316 -2.09 -2.90 -16.97
N ASN A 317 -3.29 -2.36 -17.24
CA ASN A 317 -3.82 -1.14 -16.62
C ASN A 317 -4.63 -1.40 -15.34
N THR A 318 -4.50 -2.60 -14.73
CA THR A 318 -5.22 -2.98 -13.52
C THR A 318 -4.86 -2.06 -12.33
N VAL A 319 -5.87 -1.72 -11.52
CA VAL A 319 -5.65 -1.30 -10.14
C VAL A 319 -5.71 -2.54 -9.27
N LEU A 320 -4.59 -2.89 -8.66
CA LEU A 320 -4.44 -4.06 -7.80
C LEU A 320 -4.63 -3.65 -6.34
N SER A 321 -5.63 -4.21 -5.68
CA SER A 321 -5.74 -4.23 -4.23
C SER A 321 -5.24 -5.59 -3.73
N ALA A 322 -4.33 -5.62 -2.76
CA ALA A 322 -3.79 -6.87 -2.23
C ALA A 322 -3.79 -6.87 -0.70
N GLU A 323 -4.26 -7.97 -0.12
CA GLU A 323 -4.39 -8.13 1.33
C GLU A 323 -4.03 -9.56 1.77
N GLY A 324 -3.70 -9.69 3.04
CA GLY A 324 -3.27 -10.94 3.66
C GLY A 324 -1.75 -11.10 3.70
N ALA A 325 -1.22 -11.77 4.75
CA ALA A 325 0.23 -11.85 4.98
C ALA A 325 0.96 -12.55 3.82
N GLY A 326 0.80 -13.87 3.69
CA GLY A 326 1.47 -14.66 2.65
C GLY A 326 0.98 -14.34 1.24
N THR A 327 -0.33 -14.20 1.07
CA THR A 327 -0.96 -13.90 -0.23
C THR A 327 -0.48 -12.55 -0.78
N MET A 328 -0.52 -11.50 0.03
CA MET A 328 -0.04 -10.17 -0.39
C MET A 328 1.47 -10.19 -0.68
N ASP A 329 2.26 -10.80 0.21
CA ASP A 329 3.72 -10.80 0.09
C ASP A 329 4.20 -11.54 -1.16
N ILE A 330 3.69 -12.76 -1.42
CA ILE A 330 4.03 -13.52 -2.63
C ILE A 330 3.41 -12.85 -3.86
N GLY A 331 2.15 -12.43 -3.77
CA GLY A 331 1.42 -11.75 -4.85
C GLY A 331 2.14 -10.50 -5.35
N LEU A 332 2.60 -9.63 -4.45
CA LEU A 332 3.34 -8.42 -4.83
C LEU A 332 4.71 -8.70 -5.46
N THR A 333 5.26 -9.91 -5.31
CA THR A 333 6.47 -10.33 -6.04
C THR A 333 6.18 -10.90 -7.41
N MET A 334 4.99 -11.49 -7.63
CA MET A 334 4.62 -12.18 -8.87
C MET A 334 3.77 -11.32 -9.82
N LEU A 335 2.99 -10.37 -9.29
CA LEU A 335 2.10 -9.53 -10.08
C LEU A 335 2.75 -8.17 -10.38
N ASN A 336 2.87 -7.83 -11.65
CA ASN A 336 3.44 -6.56 -12.08
C ASN A 336 2.39 -5.44 -12.05
N VAL A 337 2.80 -4.26 -11.59
CA VAL A 337 2.03 -3.01 -11.64
C VAL A 337 2.88 -1.95 -12.34
N ASN A 338 2.36 -1.37 -13.42
CA ASN A 338 3.13 -0.48 -14.29
C ASN A 338 2.72 0.99 -14.19
N ASP A 339 1.61 1.25 -13.49
CA ASP A 339 1.10 2.60 -13.26
C ASP A 339 1.25 3.02 -11.80
N ALA A 340 1.75 4.21 -11.54
CA ALA A 340 1.81 4.79 -10.21
C ALA A 340 0.42 4.88 -9.58
N ARG A 341 0.32 4.70 -8.26
CA ARG A 341 -0.95 4.72 -7.50
C ARG A 341 -1.95 3.61 -7.86
N SER A 342 -1.48 2.57 -8.54
CA SER A 342 -2.32 1.42 -8.95
C SER A 342 -2.06 0.15 -8.12
N CYS A 343 -1.30 0.26 -7.02
CA CYS A 343 -1.10 -0.82 -6.06
C CYS A 343 -1.54 -0.36 -4.67
N LEU A 344 -2.64 -0.91 -4.20
CA LEU A 344 -3.23 -0.65 -2.89
C LEU A 344 -3.00 -1.87 -2.00
N ASN A 345 -2.46 -1.68 -0.80
CA ASN A 345 -2.17 -2.77 0.11
C ASN A 345 -2.06 -2.26 1.56
N ALA A 346 -1.89 -3.16 2.51
CA ALA A 346 -1.84 -2.85 3.94
C ALA A 346 -0.67 -1.94 4.37
N GLY A 347 0.28 -1.69 3.47
CA GLY A 347 1.37 -0.74 3.67
C GLY A 347 2.26 -1.03 4.87
N THR A 348 2.65 0.03 5.56
CA THR A 348 3.56 -0.04 6.72
C THR A 348 2.84 -0.55 7.98
N TYR A 349 1.58 -0.20 8.16
CA TYR A 349 0.84 -0.55 9.37
C TYR A 349 0.36 -2.00 9.39
N GLY A 350 0.12 -2.58 8.21
CA GLY A 350 -0.22 -3.99 8.09
C GLY A 350 -1.65 -4.33 8.51
N THR A 351 -2.56 -3.37 8.48
CA THR A 351 -3.97 -3.56 8.87
C THR A 351 -4.67 -4.56 7.97
N MET A 352 -5.43 -5.47 8.57
CA MET A 352 -6.34 -6.39 7.88
C MET A 352 -7.73 -5.77 7.78
N GLY A 353 -8.49 -6.15 6.75
CA GLY A 353 -9.84 -5.64 6.50
C GLY A 353 -9.93 -4.42 5.59
N LEU A 354 -8.80 -3.94 5.05
CA LEU A 354 -8.76 -2.78 4.15
C LEU A 354 -9.08 -3.13 2.70
N GLY A 355 -8.79 -4.36 2.29
CA GLY A 355 -8.64 -4.71 0.88
C GLY A 355 -9.90 -4.49 0.06
N LEU A 356 -11.07 -4.90 0.55
CA LEU A 356 -12.33 -4.64 -0.13
C LEU A 356 -12.70 -3.17 -0.14
N GLY A 357 -12.50 -2.44 0.97
CA GLY A 357 -12.69 -0.97 1.01
C GLY A 357 -11.83 -0.25 -0.02
N ASN A 358 -10.56 -0.64 -0.15
CA ASN A 358 -9.65 -0.11 -1.18
C ASN A 358 -10.14 -0.44 -2.59
N ALA A 359 -10.65 -1.66 -2.83
CA ALA A 359 -11.17 -2.07 -4.14
C ALA A 359 -12.46 -1.32 -4.50
N ILE A 360 -13.38 -1.12 -3.53
CA ILE A 360 -14.59 -0.29 -3.70
C ILE A 360 -14.19 1.15 -4.08
N ALA A 361 -13.31 1.76 -3.31
CA ALA A 361 -12.85 3.12 -3.58
C ALA A 361 -12.16 3.23 -4.96
N ALA A 362 -11.35 2.24 -5.33
CA ALA A 362 -10.70 2.19 -6.63
C ALA A 362 -11.70 2.10 -7.78
N ALA A 363 -12.76 1.27 -7.63
CA ALA A 363 -13.80 1.12 -8.65
C ALA A 363 -14.62 2.40 -8.86
N ILE A 364 -14.86 3.15 -7.79
CA ILE A 364 -15.55 4.47 -7.87
C ILE A 364 -14.66 5.53 -8.52
N VAL A 365 -13.37 5.58 -8.16
CA VAL A 365 -12.43 6.60 -8.65
C VAL A 365 -11.95 6.30 -10.08
N HIS A 366 -11.92 5.04 -10.48
CA HIS A 366 -11.43 4.56 -11.77
C HIS A 366 -12.43 3.63 -12.46
N PRO A 367 -13.62 4.13 -12.84
CA PRO A 367 -14.70 3.28 -13.40
C PRO A 367 -14.31 2.59 -14.71
N ASP A 368 -13.32 3.14 -15.44
CA ASP A 368 -12.87 2.62 -16.74
C ASP A 368 -11.68 1.66 -16.66
N ARG A 369 -11.24 1.31 -15.43
CA ARG A 369 -10.09 0.43 -15.21
C ARG A 369 -10.50 -0.88 -14.57
N PRO A 370 -9.86 -2.01 -14.92
CA PRO A 370 -10.04 -3.25 -14.19
C PRO A 370 -9.56 -3.09 -12.74
N ILE A 371 -10.41 -3.48 -11.79
CA ILE A 371 -10.07 -3.52 -10.37
C ILE A 371 -10.00 -4.98 -9.95
N ILE A 372 -8.83 -5.40 -9.49
CA ILE A 372 -8.59 -6.77 -9.01
C ILE A 372 -8.21 -6.70 -7.53
N HIS A 373 -8.91 -7.46 -6.71
CA HIS A 373 -8.59 -7.64 -5.29
C HIS A 373 -8.05 -9.05 -5.06
N LEU A 374 -6.77 -9.15 -4.73
CA LEU A 374 -6.11 -10.40 -4.33
C LEU A 374 -6.14 -10.52 -2.80
N SER A 375 -6.80 -11.54 -2.27
CA SER A 375 -6.97 -11.75 -0.84
C SER A 375 -6.57 -13.15 -0.40
N GLY A 376 -6.09 -13.28 0.83
CA GLY A 376 -6.07 -14.56 1.52
C GLY A 376 -7.43 -14.88 2.14
N ASP A 377 -7.66 -16.16 2.48
CA ASP A 377 -8.88 -16.62 3.12
C ASP A 377 -9.15 -15.97 4.50
N SER A 378 -8.09 -15.73 5.28
CA SER A 378 -8.23 -15.02 6.54
C SER A 378 -8.48 -13.53 6.34
N ALA A 379 -7.85 -12.91 5.33
CA ALA A 379 -8.00 -11.49 5.05
C ALA A 379 -9.43 -11.14 4.60
N ILE A 380 -9.99 -11.92 3.68
CA ILE A 380 -11.37 -11.72 3.22
C ILE A 380 -12.38 -11.83 4.37
N GLY A 381 -12.08 -12.59 5.41
CA GLY A 381 -12.94 -12.75 6.58
C GLY A 381 -13.13 -11.45 7.39
N PHE A 382 -12.19 -10.50 7.32
CA PHE A 382 -12.31 -9.21 8.04
C PHE A 382 -13.28 -8.24 7.39
N SER A 383 -13.47 -8.29 6.08
CA SER A 383 -14.31 -7.34 5.34
C SER A 383 -15.22 -8.03 4.32
N GLY A 384 -15.40 -9.35 4.41
CA GLY A 384 -16.17 -10.13 3.42
C GLY A 384 -17.59 -9.66 3.21
N MET A 385 -18.24 -9.08 4.24
CA MET A 385 -19.58 -8.52 4.09
C MET A 385 -19.66 -7.29 3.18
N GLU A 386 -18.54 -6.64 2.89
CA GLU A 386 -18.46 -5.56 1.89
C GLU A 386 -18.69 -6.05 0.44
N MET A 387 -18.79 -7.37 0.24
CA MET A 387 -19.29 -7.95 -1.02
C MET A 387 -20.74 -7.53 -1.30
N GLU A 388 -21.55 -7.29 -0.26
CA GLU A 388 -22.89 -6.70 -0.40
C GLU A 388 -22.80 -5.29 -1.00
N THR A 389 -21.89 -4.45 -0.50
CA THR A 389 -21.66 -3.11 -1.03
C THR A 389 -21.26 -3.15 -2.50
N LEU A 390 -20.38 -4.08 -2.88
CA LEU A 390 -20.00 -4.28 -4.29
C LEU A 390 -21.21 -4.65 -5.16
N ALA A 391 -22.05 -5.55 -4.68
CA ALA A 391 -23.24 -6.00 -5.40
C ALA A 391 -24.31 -4.91 -5.50
N ARG A 392 -24.61 -4.21 -4.39
CA ARG A 392 -25.59 -3.13 -4.32
C ARG A 392 -25.27 -1.97 -5.26
N TYR A 393 -23.98 -1.61 -5.40
CA TYR A 393 -23.52 -0.58 -6.34
C TYR A 393 -23.10 -1.13 -7.70
N ASN A 394 -23.24 -2.43 -7.94
CA ASN A 394 -22.82 -3.13 -9.16
C ASN A 394 -21.39 -2.78 -9.60
N LEU A 395 -20.45 -2.73 -8.65
CA LEU A 395 -19.06 -2.42 -8.92
C LEU A 395 -18.34 -3.64 -9.50
N PRO A 396 -17.71 -3.54 -10.69
CA PRO A 396 -17.18 -4.71 -11.41
C PRO A 396 -15.81 -5.19 -10.86
N VAL A 397 -15.65 -5.22 -9.54
CA VAL A 397 -14.45 -5.70 -8.87
C VAL A 397 -14.31 -7.20 -9.03
N LYS A 398 -13.11 -7.68 -9.39
CA LYS A 398 -12.77 -9.09 -9.47
C LYS A 398 -11.94 -9.49 -8.26
N ILE A 399 -12.53 -10.30 -7.39
CA ILE A 399 -11.89 -10.79 -6.17
C ILE A 399 -11.28 -12.17 -6.47
N VAL A 400 -10.02 -12.35 -6.12
CA VAL A 400 -9.35 -13.65 -6.16
C VAL A 400 -8.93 -14.01 -4.75
N VAL A 401 -9.50 -15.06 -4.20
CA VAL A 401 -9.16 -15.58 -2.86
C VAL A 401 -8.20 -16.76 -3.01
N LEU A 402 -7.03 -16.65 -2.42
CA LEU A 402 -6.08 -17.76 -2.27
C LEU A 402 -6.33 -18.43 -0.92
N ASN A 403 -7.03 -19.57 -0.95
CA ASN A 403 -7.60 -20.24 0.22
C ASN A 403 -6.72 -21.41 0.64
N ASN A 404 -5.87 -21.21 1.63
CA ASN A 404 -5.00 -22.24 2.19
C ASN A 404 -5.48 -22.81 3.54
N GLY A 405 -6.62 -22.37 4.05
CA GLY A 405 -7.24 -22.85 5.27
C GLY A 405 -6.62 -22.30 6.56
N GLY A 406 -6.02 -21.10 6.54
CA GLY A 406 -5.48 -20.54 7.76
C GLY A 406 -4.79 -19.19 7.66
N ILE A 407 -4.52 -18.61 8.83
CA ILE A 407 -3.72 -17.39 8.99
C ILE A 407 -2.23 -17.77 8.91
N GLY A 408 -1.52 -17.28 7.90
CA GLY A 408 -0.15 -17.68 7.60
C GLY A 408 -0.10 -19.05 6.89
N PRO A 409 0.80 -19.96 7.26
CA PRO A 409 0.80 -21.32 6.72
C PRO A 409 -0.49 -22.02 7.12
N GLY A 410 -1.20 -22.64 6.14
CA GLY A 410 -2.38 -23.45 6.42
C GLY A 410 -2.08 -24.63 7.33
N MET A 411 -3.12 -25.27 7.85
CA MET A 411 -2.97 -26.50 8.64
C MET A 411 -2.69 -27.68 7.72
N PRO A 412 -1.64 -28.48 7.97
CA PRO A 412 -1.35 -29.66 7.16
C PRO A 412 -2.40 -30.78 7.34
N GLU A 413 -3.07 -30.84 8.49
CA GLU A 413 -4.12 -31.83 8.79
C GLU A 413 -5.20 -31.24 9.66
N ILE A 414 -6.47 -31.64 9.42
CA ILE A 414 -7.59 -31.33 10.31
C ILE A 414 -7.55 -32.36 11.44
N PRO A 415 -7.44 -31.95 12.71
CA PRO A 415 -7.44 -32.90 13.83
C PRO A 415 -8.72 -33.71 13.90
N SER A 416 -8.63 -34.96 14.33
CA SER A 416 -9.81 -35.84 14.54
C SER A 416 -10.77 -35.30 15.59
N ASN A 417 -10.28 -34.50 16.55
CA ASN A 417 -11.10 -33.74 17.48
C ASN A 417 -10.82 -32.24 17.35
N PRO A 418 -11.56 -31.49 16.51
CA PRO A 418 -11.34 -30.07 16.29
C PRO A 418 -11.43 -29.20 17.56
N MET A 419 -12.29 -29.57 18.51
CA MET A 419 -12.51 -28.80 19.74
C MET A 419 -11.29 -28.81 20.67
N MET A 420 -10.46 -29.85 20.59
CA MET A 420 -9.32 -30.05 21.49
C MET A 420 -7.98 -29.65 20.87
N ASN A 421 -7.84 -29.77 19.54
CA ASN A 421 -6.55 -29.74 18.86
C ASN A 421 -6.47 -28.73 17.69
N LEU A 422 -7.53 -27.94 17.47
CA LEU A 422 -7.52 -26.93 16.41
C LEU A 422 -6.63 -25.74 16.82
N LYS A 423 -5.67 -25.40 15.97
CA LYS A 423 -4.83 -24.22 16.20
C LYS A 423 -5.68 -22.93 16.06
N PRO A 424 -5.45 -21.90 16.88
CA PRO A 424 -6.24 -20.65 16.81
C PRO A 424 -6.20 -19.93 15.45
N ASN A 425 -5.16 -20.19 14.65
CA ASN A 425 -5.01 -19.61 13.32
C ASN A 425 -5.57 -20.49 12.20
N ALA A 426 -6.21 -21.62 12.52
CA ALA A 426 -6.82 -22.50 11.52
C ALA A 426 -8.19 -21.97 11.10
N LEU A 427 -8.47 -22.09 9.81
CA LEU A 427 -9.77 -21.83 9.21
C LEU A 427 -10.29 -23.10 8.53
N ILE A 428 -11.55 -23.12 8.14
CA ILE A 428 -12.10 -24.22 7.37
C ILE A 428 -11.42 -24.27 6.00
N TRP A 429 -10.64 -25.31 5.75
CA TRP A 429 -10.01 -25.51 4.45
C TRP A 429 -11.07 -25.75 3.37
N GLY A 430 -10.95 -24.99 2.28
CA GLY A 430 -11.94 -25.04 1.20
C GLY A 430 -13.27 -24.39 1.54
N ALA A 431 -13.30 -23.47 2.54
CA ALA A 431 -14.49 -22.66 2.81
C ALA A 431 -14.98 -21.95 1.54
N ARG A 432 -16.31 -21.89 1.37
CA ARG A 432 -16.97 -21.48 0.13
C ARG A 432 -17.26 -19.98 0.10
N TYR A 433 -16.18 -19.15 -0.01
CA TYR A 433 -16.31 -17.69 -0.14
C TYR A 433 -17.00 -17.27 -1.45
N ASP A 434 -16.91 -18.09 -2.49
CA ASP A 434 -17.64 -17.93 -3.75
C ASP A 434 -19.16 -17.91 -3.53
N LYS A 435 -19.68 -18.75 -2.62
CA LYS A 435 -21.12 -18.77 -2.30
C LYS A 435 -21.58 -17.51 -1.58
N VAL A 436 -20.70 -16.84 -0.82
CA VAL A 436 -21.05 -15.56 -0.21
C VAL A 436 -21.28 -14.49 -1.28
N MET A 437 -20.42 -14.44 -2.30
CA MET A 437 -20.61 -13.53 -3.44
C MET A 437 -21.87 -13.85 -4.23
N GLU A 438 -22.16 -15.14 -4.48
CA GLU A 438 -23.40 -15.57 -5.15
C GLU A 438 -24.65 -15.19 -4.34
N ALA A 439 -24.59 -15.28 -3.00
CA ALA A 439 -25.71 -14.90 -2.13
C ALA A 439 -26.09 -13.41 -2.26
N PHE A 440 -25.15 -12.55 -2.63
CA PHE A 440 -25.39 -11.14 -2.91
C PHE A 440 -25.69 -10.87 -4.40
N GLY A 441 -25.79 -11.91 -5.25
CA GLY A 441 -26.10 -11.77 -6.67
C GLY A 441 -24.90 -11.53 -7.58
N GLY A 442 -23.65 -11.62 -7.07
CA GLY A 442 -22.45 -11.60 -7.87
C GLY A 442 -22.10 -12.96 -8.48
N PHE A 443 -21.02 -13.03 -9.24
CA PHE A 443 -20.49 -14.27 -9.79
C PHE A 443 -19.55 -14.95 -8.80
N GLY A 444 -19.73 -16.25 -8.55
CA GLY A 444 -18.87 -17.09 -7.72
C GLY A 444 -18.28 -18.26 -8.52
N ALA A 445 -16.98 -18.51 -8.34
CA ALA A 445 -16.32 -19.70 -8.86
C ALA A 445 -15.46 -20.36 -7.78
N PHE A 446 -15.51 -21.69 -7.70
CA PHE A 446 -14.74 -22.51 -6.78
C PHE A 446 -13.78 -23.41 -7.54
N VAL A 447 -12.47 -23.23 -7.30
CA VAL A 447 -11.43 -23.91 -8.06
C VAL A 447 -10.57 -24.76 -7.13
N LYS A 448 -10.49 -26.05 -7.39
CA LYS A 448 -9.64 -27.01 -6.69
C LYS A 448 -8.41 -27.43 -7.51
N GLU A 449 -8.60 -27.51 -8.83
CA GLU A 449 -7.58 -28.03 -9.73
C GLU A 449 -6.88 -26.89 -10.49
N PRO A 450 -5.55 -26.88 -10.59
CA PRO A 450 -4.80 -25.84 -11.28
C PRO A 450 -5.25 -25.58 -12.72
N LYS A 451 -5.62 -26.62 -13.46
CA LYS A 451 -6.10 -26.53 -14.86
C LYS A 451 -7.36 -25.69 -15.03
N ASP A 452 -8.18 -25.56 -13.99
CA ASP A 452 -9.46 -24.85 -14.03
C ASP A 452 -9.33 -23.35 -13.66
N ILE A 453 -8.17 -22.93 -13.14
CA ILE A 453 -7.93 -21.54 -12.68
C ILE A 453 -8.19 -20.55 -13.81
N LYS A 454 -7.54 -20.76 -14.96
CA LYS A 454 -7.68 -19.83 -16.10
C LYS A 454 -9.11 -19.68 -16.56
N LYS A 455 -9.87 -20.78 -16.66
CA LYS A 455 -11.28 -20.77 -17.07
C LYS A 455 -12.13 -19.94 -16.10
N ALA A 456 -11.98 -20.18 -14.80
CA ALA A 456 -12.74 -19.46 -13.77
C ALA A 456 -12.44 -17.96 -13.76
N LEU A 457 -11.16 -17.59 -13.94
CA LEU A 457 -10.73 -16.19 -14.05
C LEU A 457 -11.33 -15.51 -15.30
N ASP A 458 -11.32 -16.20 -16.45
CA ASP A 458 -11.89 -15.68 -17.70
C ASP A 458 -13.42 -15.47 -17.59
N GLU A 459 -14.13 -16.39 -16.94
CA GLU A 459 -15.57 -16.26 -16.68
C GLU A 459 -15.88 -15.10 -15.73
N ALA A 460 -15.10 -14.96 -14.65
CA ALA A 460 -15.20 -13.83 -13.73
C ALA A 460 -14.97 -12.48 -14.44
N MET A 461 -13.99 -12.40 -15.37
CA MET A 461 -13.72 -11.17 -16.12
C MET A 461 -14.87 -10.77 -17.05
N LYS A 462 -15.55 -11.76 -17.65
CA LYS A 462 -16.69 -11.52 -18.56
C LYS A 462 -17.93 -11.05 -17.80
N PHE A 463 -18.08 -11.39 -16.54
CA PHE A 463 -19.22 -10.98 -15.74
C PHE A 463 -19.18 -9.47 -15.50
N LYS A 464 -20.28 -8.76 -15.76
CA LYS A 464 -20.31 -7.27 -15.70
C LYS A 464 -20.36 -6.70 -14.28
N GLY A 465 -20.77 -7.50 -13.30
CA GLY A 465 -20.84 -7.13 -11.88
C GLY A 465 -19.61 -7.61 -11.08
N PRO A 466 -19.71 -7.61 -9.75
CA PRO A 466 -18.68 -8.14 -8.87
C PRO A 466 -18.57 -9.65 -9.02
N ALA A 467 -17.33 -10.15 -8.95
CA ALA A 467 -17.06 -11.58 -9.11
C ALA A 467 -16.00 -12.05 -8.09
N LEU A 468 -16.12 -13.28 -7.60
CA LEU A 468 -15.16 -13.90 -6.71
C LEU A 468 -14.73 -15.28 -7.23
N VAL A 469 -13.44 -15.45 -7.45
CA VAL A 469 -12.80 -16.73 -7.74
C VAL A 469 -12.09 -17.22 -6.48
N ASN A 470 -12.59 -18.31 -5.91
CA ASN A 470 -12.03 -18.93 -4.70
C ASN A 470 -11.15 -20.11 -5.11
N ILE A 471 -9.84 -19.93 -5.04
CA ILE A 471 -8.83 -20.91 -5.43
C ILE A 471 -8.33 -21.62 -4.17
N VAL A 472 -8.65 -22.91 -4.04
CA VAL A 472 -8.15 -23.74 -2.94
C VAL A 472 -6.66 -24.03 -3.18
N LEU A 473 -5.84 -23.71 -2.19
CA LEU A 473 -4.42 -24.00 -2.21
C LEU A 473 -4.10 -25.24 -1.36
N SER A 474 -3.00 -25.87 -1.70
CA SER A 474 -2.39 -26.86 -0.82
C SER A 474 -2.05 -26.22 0.53
N GLN A 475 -2.43 -26.91 1.62
CA GLN A 475 -2.17 -26.44 2.98
C GLN A 475 -0.67 -26.39 3.30
N SER A 476 0.14 -27.20 2.59
CA SER A 476 1.61 -27.18 2.68
C SER A 476 2.25 -26.09 1.82
N SER A 477 1.43 -25.35 1.04
CA SER A 477 1.96 -24.28 0.19
C SER A 477 2.51 -23.13 1.04
N ALA A 478 3.79 -22.82 0.83
CA ALA A 478 4.50 -21.78 1.55
C ALA A 478 5.33 -20.92 0.60
N ARG A 479 5.73 -19.76 1.08
CA ARG A 479 6.71 -18.94 0.39
C ARG A 479 8.04 -19.71 0.29
N LYS A 480 8.74 -19.56 -0.83
CA LYS A 480 10.13 -20.00 -0.97
C LYS A 480 10.95 -19.56 0.26
N GLU A 481 11.72 -20.45 0.83
CA GLU A 481 12.65 -20.12 1.90
C GLU A 481 13.50 -18.90 1.55
N GLN A 482 13.58 -17.98 2.52
CA GLN A 482 14.38 -16.77 2.39
C GLN A 482 15.63 -16.90 3.26
N GLN A 483 16.73 -16.33 2.78
CA GLN A 483 18.01 -16.29 3.50
C GLN A 483 17.84 -15.72 4.93
N PHE A 484 16.89 -14.84 5.14
CA PHE A 484 16.58 -14.24 6.43
C PHE A 484 15.10 -14.42 6.75
N LYS A 485 14.78 -14.73 7.99
CA LYS A 485 13.40 -14.73 8.47
C LYS A 485 12.81 -13.31 8.43
N TRP A 486 11.50 -13.22 8.32
CA TRP A 486 10.78 -11.94 8.20
C TRP A 486 11.06 -10.98 9.37
N HIS A 487 11.29 -11.51 10.58
CA HIS A 487 11.57 -10.75 11.81
C HIS A 487 13.04 -10.78 12.25
N ALA A 488 13.96 -11.11 11.36
CA ALA A 488 15.39 -11.13 11.69
C ALA A 488 16.10 -9.91 11.10
#